data_b3c41df7aa8f80c72d2b2ec9c4b04ad8
#
_entry.id   b3c41df7aa8f80c72d2b2ec9c4b04ad8
#
_cell.length_a   1.000
_cell.length_b   1.000
_cell.length_c   1.000
_cell.angle_alpha   90.00
_cell.angle_beta   90.00
_cell.angle_gamma   90.00
#
_symmetry.space_group_name_H-M   'P 1'
#
loop_
_entity.id
_entity.type
_entity.pdbx_description
1 polymer ?
#
loop_
_entity_poly.entity_id
_entity_poly.type
_entity_poly.pdbx_seq_one_letter_code
_entity_poly.pdbx_strand_id
1 'polypeptide(L)'
;MRRARQPEKLIRMAKNRLARHEAAAFSGCPVIPTVNEKGSLKKQKCYNPRFFCPLFCPPRFALRRRLPQSYGNPMSSKSPKIALLPQEWRAAVSLAGVYALRMLGMFLVLPVLALHAHDLAGANADNAPKMVGLAMAMYGLTQALLQLPLGMLSDKIGRKKVIYLGMGVFALGSFWAAAATDVHTLIMARAVQGAGAVSAAVTALLADLTREEVRTRAMSLIGLSIGLTFSASLVLSPMLSRWMGVNGLFALMGALSLASIALVAWYTPNPTSAQSRLHEDAQLQVGHIGEVLKNGQLLRLNFGIFVLQAGLMAMFTTLPFALKNLGWDKASHWQIYLPATVIGLVLMIPAIIIGETRNKLKLVFLLGIGLTTAAQFALLGSLNAAWLIGLSLVVYFIGFNILEASMPSLVSKIAPSDLKGTAMGVYNTLQSVGVFSGGIIGSRLYAQYGFGGVFVFCGAIGMAWFALAARAPAPKPVKNIMFAVPPAWQGDLGSLKTAIQTTAGVESIAFSHDNQTLFIKALQQGFDEAAIQTILSTGANKCL
;
A
#
# COMPACT_ATOMS: atom_id res chain seq x y z
N MET A 1 56.21 4.86 28.37
CA MET A 1 56.06 3.41 28.36
C MET A 1 55.59 2.88 29.71
N ARG A 2 54.32 2.95 30.06
CA ARG A 2 53.70 2.24 31.24
C ARG A 2 52.19 2.50 31.20
N ARG A 3 51.46 1.79 30.28
CA ARG A 3 49.96 1.66 30.29
C ARG A 3 49.51 0.62 29.27
N ALA A 4 49.91 -0.63 29.40
CA ALA A 4 49.42 -1.71 28.56
C ALA A 4 49.55 -3.11 29.22
N ARG A 5 49.18 -3.29 30.51
CA ARG A 5 49.16 -4.59 31.19
C ARG A 5 47.94 -4.86 32.08
N GLN A 6 46.80 -4.27 31.82
CA GLN A 6 45.58 -4.52 32.61
C GLN A 6 44.49 -5.43 31.99
N PRO A 7 44.39 -5.73 30.68
CA PRO A 7 43.33 -6.60 30.19
C PRO A 7 43.56 -8.09 30.42
N GLU A 8 44.79 -8.56 30.45
CA GLU A 8 45.05 -10.03 30.58
C GLU A 8 44.76 -10.62 31.96
N LYS A 9 44.88 -9.86 33.03
CA LYS A 9 44.57 -10.35 34.39
C LYS A 9 43.06 -10.51 34.61
N LEU A 10 42.22 -9.72 33.97
CA LEU A 10 40.76 -9.81 34.04
C LEU A 10 40.24 -11.05 33.28
N ILE A 11 40.82 -11.38 32.13
CA ILE A 11 40.46 -12.55 31.32
C ILE A 11 40.88 -13.85 32.02
N ARG A 12 42.01 -13.86 32.73
CA ARG A 12 42.45 -15.02 33.50
C ARG A 12 41.60 -15.30 34.74
N MET A 13 41.08 -14.23 35.40
CA MET A 13 40.16 -14.39 36.53
C MET A 13 38.77 -14.85 36.10
N ALA A 14 38.29 -14.43 34.90
CA ALA A 14 37.03 -14.87 34.33
C ALA A 14 37.09 -16.37 33.93
N LYS A 15 38.16 -16.83 33.30
CA LYS A 15 38.35 -18.28 32.95
C LYS A 15 38.43 -19.18 34.17
N ASN A 16 39.07 -18.78 35.27
CA ASN A 16 39.15 -19.59 36.50
C ASN A 16 37.82 -19.58 37.30
N ARG A 17 36.89 -18.66 37.06
CA ARG A 17 35.52 -18.71 37.62
C ARG A 17 34.62 -19.66 36.84
N LEU A 18 34.73 -19.74 35.51
CA LEU A 18 33.97 -20.68 34.70
C LEU A 18 34.37 -22.15 34.99
N ALA A 19 35.65 -22.44 35.12
CA ALA A 19 36.12 -23.79 35.41
C ALA A 19 35.73 -24.32 36.82
N ARG A 20 35.34 -23.45 37.77
CA ARG A 20 34.80 -23.86 39.08
C ARG A 20 33.28 -24.07 39.08
N HIS A 21 32.56 -23.61 38.05
CA HIS A 21 31.13 -23.85 37.92
C HIS A 21 30.80 -25.18 37.19
N GLU A 22 31.69 -25.71 36.38
CA GLU A 22 31.46 -27.00 35.70
C GLU A 22 31.67 -28.22 36.61
N ALA A 23 32.36 -28.08 37.74
CA ALA A 23 32.55 -29.17 38.70
C ALA A 23 31.43 -29.37 39.73
N ALA A 24 30.38 -28.52 39.71
CA ALA A 24 29.25 -28.57 40.67
C ALA A 24 27.91 -29.03 40.04
N ALA A 25 27.91 -29.53 38.80
CA ALA A 25 26.72 -29.90 38.05
C ALA A 25 26.30 -31.37 38.18
N PHE A 26 26.70 -32.07 39.23
CA PHE A 26 26.26 -33.45 39.48
C PHE A 26 25.59 -33.62 40.87
N SER A 27 24.59 -32.83 41.17
CA SER A 27 23.59 -33.19 42.21
C SER A 27 22.34 -32.34 41.99
N GLY A 28 21.28 -32.99 41.52
CA GLY A 28 20.05 -32.37 41.05
C GLY A 28 19.27 -31.66 42.15
N CYS A 29 19.32 -30.35 42.12
CA CYS A 29 18.27 -29.44 42.62
C CYS A 29 18.53 -28.04 42.06
N PRO A 30 17.61 -27.40 41.35
CA PRO A 30 17.79 -26.04 40.88
C PRO A 30 17.59 -25.05 42.03
N VAL A 31 18.64 -24.30 42.38
CA VAL A 31 18.56 -23.15 43.29
C VAL A 31 18.39 -21.89 42.46
N ILE A 32 17.24 -21.24 42.57
CA ILE A 32 16.98 -19.93 41.96
C ILE A 32 17.44 -18.85 42.97
N PRO A 33 18.41 -17.99 42.66
CA PRO A 33 18.78 -16.89 43.52
C PRO A 33 17.85 -15.67 43.28
N THR A 34 17.23 -15.15 44.31
CA THR A 34 16.55 -13.86 44.32
C THR A 34 17.50 -12.80 44.90
N VAL A 35 17.56 -11.64 44.22
CA VAL A 35 18.37 -10.48 44.64
C VAL A 35 17.43 -9.47 45.31
N ASN A 36 17.81 -9.00 46.50
CA ASN A 36 17.07 -7.97 47.22
C ASN A 36 17.68 -6.58 46.92
N GLU A 37 16.90 -5.51 47.04
CA GLU A 37 17.20 -4.12 46.64
C GLU A 37 18.50 -3.49 47.20
N LYS A 38 19.28 -4.22 47.99
CA LYS A 38 20.60 -3.78 48.50
C LYS A 38 21.79 -4.67 48.12
N GLY A 39 21.65 -5.53 47.10
CA GLY A 39 22.81 -6.23 46.50
C GLY A 39 23.48 -7.29 47.34
N SER A 40 22.86 -7.83 48.40
CA SER A 40 23.42 -8.84 49.28
C SER A 40 22.74 -10.20 49.16
N LEU A 41 23.53 -11.28 49.02
CA LEU A 41 23.08 -12.66 48.91
C LEU A 41 22.89 -13.28 50.31
N LYS A 42 21.69 -13.75 50.66
CA LYS A 42 21.47 -14.58 51.86
C LYS A 42 21.17 -16.00 51.43
N LYS A 43 21.89 -16.96 52.03
CA LYS A 43 21.65 -18.40 51.93
C LYS A 43 20.50 -18.79 52.88
N GLN A 44 19.46 -19.40 52.32
CA GLN A 44 18.39 -20.02 53.09
C GLN A 44 18.56 -21.54 53.14
N LYS A 45 18.47 -22.13 54.35
CA LYS A 45 18.62 -23.58 54.57
C LYS A 45 17.33 -24.32 54.15
N CYS A 46 17.50 -25.41 53.40
CA CYS A 46 16.42 -26.32 53.04
C CYS A 46 15.99 -27.12 54.29
N TYR A 47 14.71 -27.12 54.60
CA TYR A 47 14.08 -28.01 55.57
C TYR A 47 13.47 -29.19 54.81
N ASN A 48 13.84 -30.40 55.23
CA ASN A 48 13.33 -31.66 54.71
C ASN A 48 12.33 -32.26 55.70
N PRO A 49 11.08 -32.53 55.32
CA PRO A 49 10.24 -33.45 56.06
C PRO A 49 9.89 -34.68 55.24
N ARG A 50 10.53 -35.78 55.57
CA ARG A 50 9.96 -37.10 55.32
C ARG A 50 9.07 -37.45 56.49
N PHE A 51 7.98 -38.16 56.18
CA PHE A 51 7.18 -39.10 56.95
C PHE A 51 5.72 -38.81 57.19
N PHE A 52 4.95 -39.81 56.80
CA PHE A 52 3.63 -40.32 57.23
C PHE A 52 2.36 -39.86 56.52
N CYS A 53 1.87 -40.76 55.67
CA CYS A 53 0.48 -41.12 55.50
C CYS A 53 0.14 -42.20 56.56
N PRO A 54 -1.06 -42.35 57.16
CA PRO A 54 -2.21 -42.85 56.43
C PRO A 54 -3.64 -42.43 56.91
N LEU A 55 -4.63 -42.68 56.04
CA LEU A 55 -6.00 -43.13 56.31
C LEU A 55 -6.87 -42.38 57.36
N PHE A 56 -7.91 -41.66 56.90
CA PHE A 56 -9.31 -41.87 57.30
C PHE A 56 -10.21 -40.81 56.61
N CYS A 57 -11.14 -41.29 55.80
CA CYS A 57 -12.31 -40.54 55.38
C CYS A 57 -13.39 -40.75 56.42
N PRO A 58 -14.27 -39.76 56.73
CA PRO A 58 -15.66 -39.84 56.37
C PRO A 58 -16.35 -38.47 56.06
N PRO A 59 -17.62 -38.46 55.69
CA PRO A 59 -18.16 -37.53 54.72
C PRO A 59 -19.08 -36.43 55.28
N ARG A 60 -19.43 -35.48 54.35
CA ARG A 60 -20.58 -34.57 54.41
C ARG A 60 -20.53 -33.39 55.39
N PHE A 61 -20.42 -32.20 54.84
CA PHE A 61 -21.46 -31.18 54.99
C PHE A 61 -21.27 -30.09 53.95
N ALA A 62 -22.27 -29.91 53.09
CA ALA A 62 -22.32 -28.87 52.08
C ALA A 62 -22.62 -27.52 52.74
N LEU A 63 -21.68 -26.61 52.73
CA LEU A 63 -21.93 -25.20 52.95
C LEU A 63 -21.59 -24.42 51.65
N ARG A 64 -22.66 -24.15 50.90
CA ARG A 64 -22.62 -23.19 49.79
C ARG A 64 -22.25 -21.80 50.35
N ARG A 65 -20.98 -21.45 50.39
CA ARG A 65 -20.56 -20.04 50.40
C ARG A 65 -20.59 -19.53 48.99
N ARG A 66 -21.55 -18.68 48.65
CA ARG A 66 -21.56 -17.81 47.48
C ARG A 66 -20.34 -16.91 47.59
N LEU A 67 -19.32 -17.16 46.74
CA LEU A 67 -18.30 -16.17 46.46
C LEU A 67 -18.97 -15.06 45.62
N PRO A 68 -18.73 -13.78 45.92
CA PRO A 68 -19.22 -12.72 45.07
C PRO A 68 -18.53 -12.86 43.69
N GLN A 69 -19.34 -13.05 42.64
CA GLN A 69 -18.90 -12.90 41.27
C GLN A 69 -18.55 -11.41 41.08
N SER A 70 -17.26 -11.11 41.23
CA SER A 70 -16.70 -9.88 40.67
C SER A 70 -16.85 -9.97 39.16
N TYR A 71 -17.86 -9.33 38.60
CA TYR A 71 -17.92 -8.99 37.20
C TYR A 71 -16.78 -8.00 36.91
N GLY A 72 -15.58 -8.50 36.73
CA GLY A 72 -14.51 -7.78 36.06
C GLY A 72 -14.97 -7.57 34.64
N ASN A 73 -15.33 -6.33 34.31
CA ASN A 73 -15.42 -5.90 32.92
C ASN A 73 -14.20 -6.46 32.17
N PRO A 74 -14.37 -7.11 31.00
CA PRO A 74 -13.22 -7.44 30.15
C PRO A 74 -12.59 -6.11 29.77
N MET A 75 -11.51 -5.75 30.47
CA MET A 75 -10.63 -4.68 30.00
C MET A 75 -10.25 -5.06 28.57
N SER A 76 -10.83 -4.36 27.62
CA SER A 76 -10.37 -4.33 26.24
C SER A 76 -8.88 -4.00 26.27
N SER A 77 -8.05 -5.02 26.29
CA SER A 77 -6.61 -4.87 26.10
C SER A 77 -6.40 -4.43 24.66
N LYS A 78 -6.51 -3.10 24.45
CA LYS A 78 -5.96 -2.50 23.22
C LYS A 78 -4.49 -2.88 23.22
N SER A 79 -4.12 -3.83 22.38
CA SER A 79 -2.72 -4.16 22.12
C SER A 79 -1.94 -2.86 21.95
N PRO A 80 -0.80 -2.67 22.62
CA PRO A 80 -0.04 -1.43 22.53
C PRO A 80 0.22 -1.13 21.06
N LYS A 81 -0.18 0.07 20.62
CA LYS A 81 0.06 0.52 19.23
C LYS A 81 1.57 0.60 19.05
N ILE A 82 2.18 -0.38 18.39
CA ILE A 82 3.60 -0.38 18.06
C ILE A 82 3.89 0.87 17.24
N ALA A 83 4.74 1.76 17.75
CA ALA A 83 5.11 2.99 17.07
C ALA A 83 6.18 2.72 16.00
N LEU A 84 6.19 3.52 14.94
CA LEU A 84 7.26 3.55 13.94
C LEU A 84 8.57 4.01 14.61
N LEU A 85 9.67 3.32 14.35
CA LEU A 85 11.00 3.76 14.73
C LEU A 85 11.37 5.05 13.96
N PRO A 86 12.27 5.90 14.49
CA PRO A 86 12.69 7.12 13.79
C PRO A 86 13.22 6.88 12.37
N GLN A 87 13.92 5.75 12.14
CA GLN A 87 14.40 5.36 10.81
C GLN A 87 13.27 4.93 9.89
N GLU A 88 12.29 4.16 10.38
CA GLU A 88 11.09 3.75 9.62
C GLU A 88 10.23 4.97 9.27
N TRP A 89 10.09 5.93 10.20
CA TRP A 89 9.38 7.18 9.95
C TRP A 89 10.06 8.01 8.86
N ARG A 90 11.39 8.16 8.93
CA ARG A 90 12.17 8.84 7.89
C ARG A 90 12.00 8.18 6.53
N ALA A 91 12.08 6.84 6.46
CA ALA A 91 11.84 6.08 5.24
C ALA A 91 10.42 6.29 4.70
N ALA A 92 9.41 6.17 5.55
CA ALA A 92 8.00 6.30 5.16
C ALA A 92 7.69 7.71 4.63
N VAL A 93 8.15 8.76 5.32
CA VAL A 93 7.91 10.16 4.91
C VAL A 93 8.67 10.50 3.63
N SER A 94 9.95 10.11 3.51
CA SER A 94 10.74 10.41 2.32
C SER A 94 10.19 9.70 1.08
N LEU A 95 9.82 8.42 1.18
CA LEU A 95 9.28 7.65 0.06
C LEU A 95 7.84 8.06 -0.28
N ALA A 96 7.01 8.41 0.71
CA ALA A 96 5.72 9.04 0.47
C ALA A 96 5.88 10.40 -0.25
N GLY A 97 6.90 11.20 0.12
CA GLY A 97 7.26 12.44 -0.55
C GLY A 97 7.66 12.24 -2.02
N VAL A 98 8.52 11.24 -2.30
CA VAL A 98 8.88 10.86 -3.68
C VAL A 98 7.65 10.45 -4.49
N TYR A 99 6.79 9.63 -3.89
CA TYR A 99 5.56 9.19 -4.54
C TYR A 99 4.62 10.38 -4.80
N ALA A 100 4.49 11.28 -3.82
CA ALA A 100 3.71 12.51 -3.95
C ALA A 100 4.24 13.40 -5.08
N LEU A 101 5.54 13.69 -5.11
CA LEU A 101 6.15 14.54 -6.14
C LEU A 101 5.97 13.96 -7.55
N ARG A 102 6.09 12.63 -7.67
CA ARG A 102 5.83 11.94 -8.95
C ARG A 102 4.36 12.02 -9.36
N MET A 103 3.43 11.76 -8.42
CA MET A 103 1.99 11.82 -8.69
C MET A 103 1.53 13.25 -8.96
N LEU A 104 2.09 14.23 -8.25
CA LEU A 104 1.87 15.65 -8.56
C LEU A 104 2.24 15.94 -10.01
N GLY A 105 3.40 15.44 -10.46
CA GLY A 105 3.80 15.54 -11.85
C GLY A 105 2.79 14.96 -12.84
N MET A 106 2.22 13.80 -12.56
CA MET A 106 1.25 13.17 -13.44
C MET A 106 -0.08 13.94 -13.49
N PHE A 107 -0.60 14.31 -12.32
CA PHE A 107 -1.94 14.92 -12.21
C PHE A 107 -1.95 16.42 -12.45
N LEU A 108 -0.82 17.12 -12.25
CA LEU A 108 -0.71 18.56 -12.42
C LEU A 108 -1.02 19.02 -13.85
N VAL A 109 -0.72 18.20 -14.85
CA VAL A 109 -0.96 18.53 -16.25
C VAL A 109 -2.35 18.09 -16.71
N LEU A 110 -2.98 17.12 -16.00
CA LEU A 110 -4.22 16.49 -16.43
C LEU A 110 -5.35 17.46 -16.84
N PRO A 111 -5.69 18.51 -16.04
CA PRO A 111 -6.78 19.43 -16.38
C PRO A 111 -6.52 20.36 -17.56
N VAL A 112 -5.25 20.60 -17.91
CA VAL A 112 -4.86 21.59 -18.91
C VAL A 112 -4.25 20.97 -20.16
N LEU A 113 -3.81 19.68 -20.10
CA LEU A 113 -3.11 19.01 -21.18
C LEU A 113 -3.94 18.86 -22.44
N ALA A 114 -5.22 18.51 -22.30
CA ALA A 114 -6.09 18.30 -23.45
C ALA A 114 -6.22 19.56 -24.31
N LEU A 115 -6.42 20.72 -23.68
CA LEU A 115 -6.51 22.01 -24.37
C LEU A 115 -5.15 22.43 -24.97
N HIS A 116 -4.05 22.19 -24.23
CA HIS A 116 -2.70 22.49 -24.71
C HIS A 116 -2.30 21.63 -25.91
N ALA A 117 -2.56 20.32 -25.85
CA ALA A 117 -2.31 19.42 -26.97
C ALA A 117 -3.15 19.75 -28.20
N HIS A 118 -4.39 20.21 -28.00
CA HIS A 118 -5.24 20.68 -29.08
C HIS A 118 -4.68 21.95 -29.72
N ASP A 119 -4.23 22.91 -28.91
CA ASP A 119 -3.63 24.16 -29.42
C ASP A 119 -2.33 23.86 -30.23
N LEU A 120 -1.50 22.92 -29.77
CA LEU A 120 -0.29 22.48 -30.49
C LEU A 120 -0.58 21.67 -31.76
N ALA A 121 -1.73 20.95 -31.81
CA ALA A 121 -2.14 20.21 -33.01
C ALA A 121 -2.64 21.12 -34.14
N GLY A 122 -2.93 22.38 -33.85
CA GLY A 122 -3.54 23.34 -34.76
C GLY A 122 -5.07 23.19 -34.84
N ALA A 123 -5.77 24.32 -34.79
CA ALA A 123 -7.23 24.37 -34.72
C ALA A 123 -7.96 23.75 -35.93
N ASN A 124 -7.29 23.60 -37.08
CA ASN A 124 -7.86 23.11 -38.32
C ASN A 124 -7.47 21.70 -38.70
N ALA A 125 -6.81 20.94 -37.81
CA ALA A 125 -6.39 19.58 -38.11
C ALA A 125 -7.54 18.61 -37.83
N ASP A 126 -8.05 17.92 -38.84
CA ASP A 126 -9.07 16.84 -38.73
C ASP A 126 -8.66 15.74 -37.73
N ASN A 127 -7.36 15.64 -37.47
CA ASN A 127 -6.75 14.68 -36.55
C ASN A 127 -6.54 15.24 -35.12
N ALA A 128 -6.88 16.49 -34.82
CA ALA A 128 -6.63 17.09 -33.51
C ALA A 128 -7.16 16.26 -32.33
N PRO A 129 -8.39 15.71 -32.33
CA PRO A 129 -8.86 14.85 -31.24
C PRO A 129 -8.01 13.58 -31.06
N LYS A 130 -7.54 12.98 -32.14
CA LYS A 130 -6.65 11.78 -32.08
C LYS A 130 -5.30 12.14 -31.46
N MET A 131 -4.72 13.29 -31.81
CA MET A 131 -3.44 13.75 -31.24
C MET A 131 -3.58 14.10 -29.76
N VAL A 132 -4.67 14.74 -29.34
CA VAL A 132 -4.99 14.98 -27.94
C VAL A 132 -5.06 13.64 -27.17
N GLY A 133 -5.79 12.66 -27.71
CA GLY A 133 -5.89 11.34 -27.10
C GLY A 133 -4.54 10.64 -26.97
N LEU A 134 -3.68 10.72 -27.99
CA LEU A 134 -2.32 10.17 -27.94
C LEU A 134 -1.46 10.89 -26.90
N ALA A 135 -1.48 12.23 -26.84
CA ALA A 135 -0.74 13.00 -25.84
C ALA A 135 -1.16 12.66 -24.41
N MET A 136 -2.44 12.41 -24.18
CA MET A 136 -2.96 11.96 -22.90
C MET A 136 -2.57 10.52 -22.57
N ALA A 137 -2.60 9.62 -23.56
CA ALA A 137 -2.46 8.18 -23.40
C ALA A 137 -1.01 7.68 -23.31
N MET A 138 -0.06 8.29 -24.07
CA MET A 138 1.30 7.75 -24.24
C MET A 138 2.08 7.57 -22.94
N TYR A 139 1.85 8.46 -21.97
CA TYR A 139 2.38 8.30 -20.62
C TYR A 139 1.94 6.96 -19.99
N GLY A 140 0.64 6.64 -20.07
CA GLY A 140 0.07 5.41 -19.52
C GLY A 140 0.61 4.16 -20.24
N LEU A 141 0.79 4.20 -21.57
CA LEU A 141 1.30 3.07 -22.34
C LEU A 141 2.71 2.68 -21.90
N THR A 142 3.64 3.62 -21.91
CA THR A 142 5.04 3.36 -21.57
C THR A 142 5.21 2.99 -20.11
N GLN A 143 4.40 3.61 -19.21
CA GLN A 143 4.35 3.22 -17.81
C GLN A 143 3.85 1.78 -17.65
N ALA A 144 2.79 1.37 -18.34
CA ALA A 144 2.28 0.00 -18.28
C ALA A 144 3.31 -1.03 -18.73
N LEU A 145 4.01 -0.75 -19.83
CA LEU A 145 5.02 -1.64 -20.39
C LEU A 145 6.25 -1.79 -19.48
N LEU A 146 6.68 -0.69 -18.83
CA LEU A 146 7.92 -0.67 -18.05
C LEU A 146 7.72 -0.87 -16.54
N GLN A 147 6.48 -0.86 -16.04
CA GLN A 147 6.16 -1.02 -14.63
C GLN A 147 6.72 -2.32 -14.04
N LEU A 148 6.45 -3.45 -14.69
CA LEU A 148 6.95 -4.76 -14.27
C LEU A 148 8.46 -4.93 -14.53
N PRO A 149 9.02 -4.62 -15.73
CA PRO A 149 10.45 -4.69 -15.96
C PRO A 149 11.30 -3.87 -15.01
N LEU A 150 10.91 -2.62 -14.71
CA LEU A 150 11.64 -1.78 -13.75
C LEU A 150 11.48 -2.28 -12.32
N GLY A 151 10.34 -2.87 -11.97
CA GLY A 151 10.16 -3.56 -10.70
C GLY A 151 11.19 -4.69 -10.53
N MET A 152 11.28 -5.60 -11.50
CA MET A 152 12.26 -6.70 -11.51
C MET A 152 13.71 -6.19 -11.51
N LEU A 153 13.99 -5.15 -12.31
CA LEU A 153 15.32 -4.55 -12.35
C LEU A 153 15.71 -4.02 -10.96
N SER A 154 14.75 -3.46 -10.22
CA SER A 154 15.00 -2.95 -8.88
C SER A 154 15.38 -4.04 -7.87
N ASP A 155 14.91 -5.28 -8.07
CA ASP A 155 15.30 -6.43 -7.27
C ASP A 155 16.76 -6.85 -7.55
N LYS A 156 17.21 -6.69 -8.80
CA LYS A 156 18.56 -7.13 -9.25
C LYS A 156 19.66 -6.11 -8.97
N ILE A 157 19.46 -4.85 -9.39
CA ILE A 157 20.51 -3.82 -9.31
C ILE A 157 20.39 -2.91 -8.08
N GLY A 158 19.31 -3.08 -7.30
CA GLY A 158 19.02 -2.34 -6.07
C GLY A 158 17.95 -1.26 -6.25
N ARG A 159 17.07 -1.16 -5.25
CA ARG A 159 15.86 -0.31 -5.25
C ARG A 159 16.17 1.16 -5.56
N LYS A 160 17.14 1.76 -4.82
CA LYS A 160 17.48 3.18 -4.98
C LYS A 160 18.01 3.52 -6.37
N LYS A 161 18.83 2.63 -6.95
CA LYS A 161 19.41 2.87 -8.29
C LYS A 161 18.32 2.97 -9.35
N VAL A 162 17.29 2.09 -9.28
CA VAL A 162 16.16 2.13 -10.21
C VAL A 162 15.28 3.35 -9.98
N ILE A 163 15.10 3.78 -8.72
CA ILE A 163 14.39 5.03 -8.42
C ILE A 163 15.12 6.21 -9.04
N TYR A 164 16.44 6.31 -8.92
CA TYR A 164 17.23 7.38 -9.56
C TYR A 164 17.11 7.36 -11.08
N LEU A 165 17.24 6.17 -11.68
CA LEU A 165 17.11 5.99 -13.13
C LEU A 165 15.73 6.44 -13.61
N GLY A 166 14.67 5.92 -13.01
CA GLY A 166 13.30 6.22 -13.42
C GLY A 166 12.92 7.69 -13.20
N MET A 167 13.30 8.28 -12.05
CA MET A 167 13.07 9.71 -11.81
C MET A 167 13.90 10.59 -12.74
N GLY A 168 15.11 10.16 -13.14
CA GLY A 168 15.92 10.83 -14.16
C GLY A 168 15.26 10.80 -15.53
N VAL A 169 14.76 9.64 -15.96
CA VAL A 169 14.00 9.48 -17.22
C VAL A 169 12.72 10.32 -17.20
N PHE A 170 12.00 10.33 -16.08
CA PHE A 170 10.81 11.17 -15.89
C PHE A 170 11.17 12.67 -16.02
N ALA A 171 12.28 13.12 -15.40
CA ALA A 171 12.75 14.50 -15.50
C ALA A 171 13.11 14.88 -16.94
N LEU A 172 13.85 14.02 -17.65
CA LEU A 172 14.20 14.23 -19.05
C LEU A 172 12.95 14.36 -19.93
N GLY A 173 11.99 13.45 -19.79
CA GLY A 173 10.72 13.52 -20.51
C GLY A 173 9.93 14.79 -20.17
N SER A 174 9.98 15.23 -18.91
CA SER A 174 9.29 16.45 -18.47
C SER A 174 9.93 17.71 -19.05
N PHE A 175 11.26 17.83 -19.04
CA PHE A 175 11.95 18.97 -19.68
C PHE A 175 11.79 18.95 -21.19
N TRP A 176 11.77 17.77 -21.82
CA TRP A 176 11.48 17.65 -23.24
C TRP A 176 10.04 18.10 -23.56
N ALA A 177 9.05 17.73 -22.76
CA ALA A 177 7.68 18.20 -22.91
C ALA A 177 7.57 19.72 -22.70
N ALA A 178 8.36 20.31 -21.79
CA ALA A 178 8.43 21.74 -21.57
C ALA A 178 8.97 22.50 -22.80
N ALA A 179 9.85 21.88 -23.58
CA ALA A 179 10.42 22.44 -24.81
C ALA A 179 9.62 22.09 -26.07
N ALA A 180 8.50 21.35 -25.95
CA ALA A 180 7.71 20.93 -27.10
C ALA A 180 6.99 22.11 -27.76
N THR A 181 7.20 22.29 -29.06
CA THR A 181 6.58 23.31 -29.92
C THR A 181 5.49 22.74 -30.81
N ASP A 182 5.38 21.43 -30.91
CA ASP A 182 4.39 20.70 -31.70
C ASP A 182 3.84 19.48 -30.93
N VAL A 183 2.70 18.98 -31.37
CA VAL A 183 2.00 17.89 -30.69
C VAL A 183 2.76 16.55 -30.78
N HIS A 184 3.52 16.29 -31.83
CA HIS A 184 4.27 15.04 -31.98
C HIS A 184 5.42 14.99 -30.99
N THR A 185 6.15 16.10 -30.86
CA THR A 185 7.21 16.24 -29.83
C THR A 185 6.63 16.06 -28.43
N LEU A 186 5.46 16.66 -28.15
CA LEU A 186 4.76 16.47 -26.87
C LEU A 186 4.40 14.99 -26.62
N ILE A 187 3.87 14.27 -27.63
CA ILE A 187 3.52 12.84 -27.52
C ILE A 187 4.77 12.01 -27.20
N MET A 188 5.89 12.24 -27.89
CA MET A 188 7.15 11.53 -27.65
C MET A 188 7.72 11.83 -26.25
N ALA A 189 7.70 13.09 -25.85
CA ALA A 189 8.12 13.49 -24.50
C ALA A 189 7.27 12.84 -23.40
N ARG A 190 5.95 12.71 -23.61
CA ARG A 190 5.03 12.00 -22.71
C ARG A 190 5.34 10.49 -22.65
N ALA A 191 5.74 9.88 -23.77
CA ALA A 191 6.17 8.50 -23.80
C ALA A 191 7.45 8.30 -22.95
N VAL A 192 8.46 9.18 -23.10
CA VAL A 192 9.67 9.14 -22.28
C VAL A 192 9.36 9.39 -20.80
N GLN A 193 8.50 10.36 -20.50
CA GLN A 193 8.08 10.64 -19.12
C GLN A 193 7.43 9.42 -18.46
N GLY A 194 6.55 8.69 -19.16
CA GLY A 194 5.91 7.47 -18.66
C GLY A 194 6.89 6.32 -18.44
N ALA A 195 8.01 6.29 -19.20
CA ALA A 195 9.07 5.29 -19.02
C ALA A 195 9.75 5.38 -17.63
N GLY A 196 9.60 6.48 -16.92
CA GLY A 196 10.04 6.63 -15.52
C GLY A 196 9.15 5.92 -14.48
N ALA A 197 8.70 4.70 -14.73
CA ALA A 197 7.80 3.92 -13.88
C ALA A 197 8.51 3.38 -12.62
N VAL A 198 8.53 4.13 -11.52
CA VAL A 198 9.24 3.77 -10.27
C VAL A 198 8.35 3.31 -9.13
N SER A 199 7.01 3.25 -9.30
CA SER A 199 6.07 2.94 -8.21
C SER A 199 6.39 1.63 -7.50
N ALA A 200 6.70 0.56 -8.26
CA ALA A 200 7.05 -0.74 -7.71
C ALA A 200 8.34 -0.67 -6.87
N ALA A 201 9.37 0.01 -7.36
CA ALA A 201 10.64 0.16 -6.65
C ALA A 201 10.50 0.97 -5.35
N VAL A 202 9.66 2.03 -5.34
CA VAL A 202 9.40 2.87 -4.16
C VAL A 202 8.65 2.08 -3.10
N THR A 203 7.58 1.36 -3.47
CA THR A 203 6.80 0.55 -2.52
C THR A 203 7.62 -0.61 -1.98
N ALA A 204 8.44 -1.26 -2.80
CA ALA A 204 9.34 -2.32 -2.37
C ALA A 204 10.42 -1.78 -1.41
N LEU A 205 11.04 -0.62 -1.71
CA LEU A 205 12.02 0.00 -0.81
C LEU A 205 11.40 0.35 0.54
N LEU A 206 10.14 0.82 0.56
CA LEU A 206 9.45 1.07 1.83
C LEU A 206 9.23 -0.22 2.61
N ALA A 207 8.85 -1.31 1.95
CA ALA A 207 8.71 -2.62 2.58
C ALA A 207 10.04 -3.10 3.18
N ASP A 208 11.16 -2.93 2.45
CA ASP A 208 12.49 -3.32 2.91
C ASP A 208 12.98 -2.51 4.14
N LEU A 209 12.51 -1.26 4.29
CA LEU A 209 12.92 -0.34 5.36
C LEU A 209 11.96 -0.31 6.55
N THR A 210 10.87 -1.07 6.52
CA THR A 210 9.85 -1.08 7.58
C THR A 210 9.59 -2.48 8.09
N ARG A 211 9.50 -2.63 9.42
CA ARG A 211 9.08 -3.90 10.04
C ARG A 211 7.65 -4.23 9.64
N GLU A 212 7.31 -5.51 9.57
CA GLU A 212 5.97 -5.94 9.12
C GLU A 212 4.84 -5.42 10.00
N GLU A 213 5.04 -5.33 11.31
CA GLU A 213 4.02 -4.85 12.26
C GLU A 213 3.58 -3.41 11.96
N VAL A 214 4.47 -2.60 11.40
CA VAL A 214 4.23 -1.19 11.08
C VAL A 214 4.11 -0.90 9.58
N ARG A 215 4.43 -1.88 8.71
CA ARG A 215 4.42 -1.76 7.24
C ARG A 215 3.10 -1.25 6.70
N THR A 216 1.97 -1.77 7.21
CA THR A 216 0.64 -1.30 6.79
C THR A 216 0.44 0.20 7.05
N ARG A 217 0.94 0.71 8.17
CA ARG A 217 0.88 2.15 8.48
C ARG A 217 1.79 2.97 7.56
N ALA A 218 2.99 2.47 7.28
CA ALA A 218 3.91 3.13 6.35
C ALA A 218 3.34 3.18 4.92
N MET A 219 2.72 2.08 4.45
CA MET A 219 2.03 2.03 3.15
C MET A 219 0.80 2.96 3.11
N SER A 220 0.09 3.13 4.23
CA SER A 220 -1.03 4.07 4.32
C SER A 220 -0.58 5.53 4.15
N LEU A 221 0.65 5.88 4.54
CA LEU A 221 1.22 7.22 4.27
C LEU A 221 1.42 7.46 2.77
N ILE A 222 1.86 6.45 2.01
CA ILE A 222 1.92 6.54 0.54
C ILE A 222 0.50 6.76 -0.02
N GLY A 223 -0.48 5.95 0.40
CA GLY A 223 -1.87 6.10 -0.07
C GLY A 223 -2.45 7.48 0.24
N LEU A 224 -2.22 8.00 1.45
CA LEU A 224 -2.63 9.35 1.83
C LEU A 224 -1.94 10.41 0.96
N SER A 225 -0.64 10.26 0.69
CA SER A 225 0.11 11.19 -0.16
C SER A 225 -0.43 11.24 -1.59
N ILE A 226 -0.87 10.11 -2.14
CA ILE A 226 -1.50 10.04 -3.48
C ILE A 226 -2.78 10.87 -3.51
N GLY A 227 -3.70 10.65 -2.57
CA GLY A 227 -4.98 11.36 -2.52
C GLY A 227 -4.83 12.87 -2.33
N LEU A 228 -3.94 13.28 -1.40
CA LEU A 228 -3.64 14.71 -1.18
C LEU A 228 -3.01 15.35 -2.42
N THR A 229 -2.05 14.66 -3.04
CA THR A 229 -1.36 15.17 -4.23
C THR A 229 -2.31 15.26 -5.43
N PHE A 230 -3.19 14.28 -5.62
CA PHE A 230 -4.21 14.32 -6.66
C PHE A 230 -5.11 15.56 -6.50
N SER A 231 -5.65 15.76 -5.30
CA SER A 231 -6.52 16.91 -5.01
C SER A 231 -5.78 18.25 -5.18
N ALA A 232 -4.56 18.34 -4.66
CA ALA A 232 -3.72 19.53 -4.82
C ALA A 232 -3.40 19.81 -6.29
N SER A 233 -3.10 18.77 -7.07
CA SER A 233 -2.76 18.91 -8.50
C SER A 233 -3.90 19.50 -9.31
N LEU A 234 -5.13 19.02 -9.10
CA LEU A 234 -6.30 19.51 -9.85
C LEU A 234 -6.58 20.99 -9.58
N VAL A 235 -6.28 21.46 -8.37
CA VAL A 235 -6.44 22.87 -7.98
C VAL A 235 -5.29 23.72 -8.47
N LEU A 236 -4.05 23.28 -8.24
CA LEU A 236 -2.85 24.03 -8.56
C LEU A 236 -2.61 24.13 -10.07
N SER A 237 -3.05 23.15 -10.85
CA SER A 237 -2.83 23.07 -12.29
C SER A 237 -3.31 24.30 -13.06
N PRO A 238 -4.60 24.70 -13.01
CA PRO A 238 -5.05 25.88 -13.72
C PRO A 238 -4.43 27.18 -13.17
N MET A 239 -4.18 27.25 -11.85
CA MET A 239 -3.56 28.42 -11.23
C MET A 239 -2.11 28.62 -11.69
N LEU A 240 -1.30 27.58 -11.60
CA LEU A 240 0.10 27.62 -12.01
C LEU A 240 0.24 27.80 -13.52
N SER A 241 -0.64 27.17 -14.31
CA SER A 241 -0.61 27.31 -15.77
C SER A 241 -0.88 28.75 -16.23
N ARG A 242 -1.60 29.54 -15.43
CA ARG A 242 -1.80 30.97 -15.70
C ARG A 242 -0.50 31.79 -15.58
N TRP A 243 0.38 31.43 -14.65
CA TRP A 243 1.62 32.18 -14.38
C TRP A 243 2.80 31.73 -15.24
N MET A 244 2.95 30.41 -15.44
CA MET A 244 4.12 29.86 -16.13
C MET A 244 3.78 29.08 -17.41
N GLY A 245 2.50 29.04 -17.81
CA GLY A 245 2.04 28.25 -18.94
C GLY A 245 2.11 26.74 -18.69
N VAL A 246 1.66 25.95 -19.64
CA VAL A 246 1.72 24.48 -19.53
C VAL A 246 3.16 23.98 -19.68
N ASN A 247 3.96 24.65 -20.51
CA ASN A 247 5.39 24.36 -20.65
C ASN A 247 6.14 24.55 -19.32
N GLY A 248 5.82 25.61 -18.57
CA GLY A 248 6.35 25.85 -17.24
C GLY A 248 5.93 24.78 -16.22
N LEU A 249 4.68 24.24 -16.31
CA LEU A 249 4.28 23.10 -15.50
C LEU A 249 5.13 21.87 -15.77
N PHE A 250 5.42 21.56 -17.03
CA PHE A 250 6.32 20.45 -17.38
C PHE A 250 7.75 20.68 -16.84
N ALA A 251 8.28 21.90 -16.93
CA ALA A 251 9.59 22.23 -16.36
C ALA A 251 9.59 22.07 -14.84
N LEU A 252 8.52 22.52 -14.14
CA LEU A 252 8.33 22.31 -12.71
C LEU A 252 8.33 20.83 -12.34
N MET A 253 7.63 19.99 -13.11
CA MET A 253 7.60 18.54 -12.92
C MET A 253 9.00 17.93 -13.04
N GLY A 254 9.78 18.36 -14.02
CA GLY A 254 11.18 17.95 -14.18
C GLY A 254 12.02 18.33 -12.95
N ALA A 255 11.91 19.58 -12.49
CA ALA A 255 12.62 20.06 -11.29
C ALA A 255 12.21 19.29 -10.02
N LEU A 256 10.90 19.04 -9.82
CA LEU A 256 10.41 18.25 -8.69
C LEU A 256 10.90 16.80 -8.74
N SER A 257 11.06 16.24 -9.95
CA SER A 257 11.64 14.90 -10.11
C SER A 257 13.11 14.86 -9.71
N LEU A 258 13.91 15.86 -10.08
CA LEU A 258 15.29 15.98 -9.63
C LEU A 258 15.37 16.20 -8.12
N ALA A 259 14.48 17.00 -7.54
CA ALA A 259 14.36 17.17 -6.08
C ALA A 259 14.03 15.84 -5.38
N SER A 260 13.22 14.98 -6.00
CA SER A 260 12.92 13.62 -5.48
C SER A 260 14.16 12.74 -5.46
N ILE A 261 15.04 12.82 -6.46
CA ILE A 261 16.33 12.11 -6.47
C ILE A 261 17.19 12.56 -5.29
N ALA A 262 17.31 13.87 -5.09
CA ALA A 262 18.04 14.43 -3.96
C ALA A 262 17.45 13.99 -2.61
N LEU A 263 16.12 13.98 -2.48
CA LEU A 263 15.43 13.52 -1.28
C LEU A 263 15.75 12.04 -0.96
N VAL A 264 15.72 11.16 -1.98
CA VAL A 264 16.09 9.73 -1.79
C VAL A 264 17.57 9.59 -1.44
N ALA A 265 18.44 10.34 -2.10
CA ALA A 265 19.89 10.25 -1.89
C ALA A 265 20.29 10.62 -0.47
N TRP A 266 19.75 11.72 0.07
CA TRP A 266 20.19 12.29 1.33
C TRP A 266 19.35 11.87 2.54
N TYR A 267 18.06 11.66 2.35
CA TYR A 267 17.16 11.47 3.49
C TYR A 267 16.70 10.04 3.68
N THR A 268 16.58 9.23 2.60
CA THR A 268 16.12 7.85 2.71
C THR A 268 17.26 6.94 3.18
N PRO A 269 17.09 6.15 4.27
CA PRO A 269 18.10 5.19 4.72
C PRO A 269 18.46 4.18 3.64
N ASN A 270 19.67 3.60 3.72
CA ASN A 270 20.03 2.46 2.87
C ASN A 270 19.53 1.17 3.54
N PRO A 271 18.85 0.28 2.80
CA PRO A 271 18.52 -1.03 3.34
C PRO A 271 19.80 -1.83 3.59
N THR A 272 19.88 -2.51 4.71
CA THR A 272 20.96 -3.48 4.97
C THR A 272 20.70 -4.72 4.11
N SER A 273 21.80 -5.41 3.69
CA SER A 273 21.69 -6.63 2.86
C SER A 273 20.89 -7.75 3.54
N ALA A 274 20.85 -7.79 4.86
CA ALA A 274 19.99 -8.69 5.64
C ALA A 274 18.51 -8.32 5.52
N GLN A 275 18.16 -7.03 5.55
CA GLN A 275 16.77 -6.59 5.42
C GLN A 275 16.20 -6.85 4.02
N SER A 276 16.99 -6.65 2.97
CA SER A 276 16.55 -6.93 1.60
C SER A 276 16.26 -8.41 1.33
N ARG A 277 16.92 -9.33 2.05
CA ARG A 277 16.69 -10.78 1.91
C ARG A 277 15.48 -11.28 2.69
N LEU A 278 15.10 -10.60 3.77
CA LEU A 278 13.98 -11.00 4.62
C LEU A 278 12.60 -10.70 4.02
N HIS A 279 12.52 -9.91 2.94
CA HIS A 279 11.25 -9.43 2.39
C HIS A 279 11.01 -9.90 0.94
N GLU A 280 11.14 -11.19 0.71
CA GLU A 280 10.87 -11.80 -0.60
C GLU A 280 9.40 -11.68 -1.02
N ASP A 281 8.47 -11.56 -0.09
CA ASP A 281 7.04 -11.32 -0.32
C ASP A 281 6.74 -9.98 -1.03
N ALA A 282 7.66 -9.01 -0.92
CA ALA A 282 7.58 -7.72 -1.62
C ALA A 282 8.21 -7.75 -3.02
N GLN A 283 8.90 -8.83 -3.40
CA GLN A 283 9.53 -8.98 -4.71
C GLN A 283 8.50 -9.33 -5.79
N LEU A 284 8.81 -8.92 -7.02
CA LEU A 284 7.98 -9.20 -8.17
C LEU A 284 8.38 -10.55 -8.78
N GLN A 285 7.53 -11.57 -8.59
CA GLN A 285 7.74 -12.92 -9.09
C GLN A 285 7.00 -13.13 -10.41
N VAL A 286 7.68 -12.99 -11.54
CA VAL A 286 7.08 -13.08 -12.88
C VAL A 286 6.43 -14.43 -13.16
N GLY A 287 7.04 -15.52 -12.67
CA GLY A 287 6.48 -16.87 -12.80
C GLY A 287 5.08 -17.03 -12.22
N HIS A 288 4.72 -16.21 -11.24
CA HIS A 288 3.43 -16.26 -10.55
C HIS A 288 2.40 -15.21 -11.01
N ILE A 289 2.71 -14.41 -12.05
CA ILE A 289 1.73 -13.45 -12.62
C ILE A 289 0.47 -14.17 -13.08
N GLY A 290 0.60 -15.37 -13.69
CA GLY A 290 -0.53 -16.20 -14.11
C GLY A 290 -1.42 -16.64 -12.95
N GLU A 291 -0.86 -16.89 -11.78
CA GLU A 291 -1.60 -17.24 -10.56
C GLU A 291 -2.40 -16.05 -10.03
N VAL A 292 -1.80 -14.86 -10.00
CA VAL A 292 -2.47 -13.60 -9.63
C VAL A 292 -3.64 -13.32 -10.59
N LEU A 293 -3.45 -13.51 -11.90
CA LEU A 293 -4.48 -13.28 -12.91
C LEU A 293 -5.61 -14.34 -12.86
N LYS A 294 -5.33 -15.56 -12.42
CA LYS A 294 -6.35 -16.60 -12.22
C LYS A 294 -7.20 -16.38 -10.96
N ASN A 295 -6.73 -15.60 -10.01
CA ASN A 295 -7.51 -15.29 -8.81
C ASN A 295 -8.66 -14.34 -9.14
N GLY A 296 -9.88 -14.85 -9.15
CA GLY A 296 -11.08 -14.11 -9.55
C GLY A 296 -11.39 -12.88 -8.70
N GLN A 297 -10.94 -12.83 -7.43
CA GLN A 297 -11.13 -11.66 -6.57
C GLN A 297 -10.11 -10.56 -6.94
N LEU A 298 -8.85 -10.92 -7.19
CA LEU A 298 -7.83 -9.98 -7.66
C LEU A 298 -8.16 -9.47 -9.06
N LEU A 299 -8.64 -10.34 -9.95
CA LEU A 299 -9.04 -9.96 -11.31
C LEU A 299 -10.16 -8.90 -11.31
N ARG A 300 -11.14 -9.02 -10.41
CA ARG A 300 -12.21 -8.01 -10.25
C ARG A 300 -11.69 -6.66 -9.78
N LEU A 301 -10.74 -6.64 -8.84
CA LEU A 301 -10.09 -5.40 -8.39
C LEU A 301 -9.22 -4.79 -9.49
N ASN A 302 -8.52 -5.62 -10.23
CA ASN A 302 -7.69 -5.23 -11.36
C ASN A 302 -8.55 -4.64 -12.50
N PHE A 303 -9.70 -5.24 -12.81
CA PHE A 303 -10.67 -4.65 -13.72
C PHE A 303 -11.23 -3.33 -13.18
N GLY A 304 -11.48 -3.26 -11.86
CA GLY A 304 -11.96 -2.06 -11.23
C GLY A 304 -11.02 -0.86 -11.36
N ILE A 305 -9.72 -1.04 -11.09
CA ILE A 305 -8.75 0.06 -11.25
C ILE A 305 -8.59 0.46 -12.72
N PHE A 306 -8.65 -0.50 -13.65
CA PHE A 306 -8.65 -0.21 -15.07
C PHE A 306 -9.84 0.70 -15.44
N VAL A 307 -11.08 0.35 -15.02
CA VAL A 307 -12.29 1.14 -15.30
C VAL A 307 -12.21 2.53 -14.66
N LEU A 308 -11.76 2.60 -13.40
CA LEU A 308 -11.65 3.85 -12.67
C LEU A 308 -10.72 4.84 -13.37
N GLN A 309 -9.55 4.38 -13.79
CA GLN A 309 -8.54 5.22 -14.44
C GLN A 309 -8.89 5.51 -15.92
N ALA A 310 -9.50 4.55 -16.61
CA ALA A 310 -10.00 4.78 -17.97
C ALA A 310 -11.11 5.85 -17.98
N GLY A 311 -12.04 5.76 -17.04
CA GLY A 311 -13.10 6.76 -16.89
C GLY A 311 -12.58 8.15 -16.53
N LEU A 312 -11.62 8.24 -15.59
CA LEU A 312 -10.96 9.50 -15.24
C LEU A 312 -10.29 10.14 -16.45
N MET A 313 -9.49 9.35 -17.19
CA MET A 313 -8.72 9.86 -18.32
C MET A 313 -9.63 10.25 -19.49
N ALA A 314 -10.65 9.45 -19.81
CA ALA A 314 -11.63 9.77 -20.86
C ALA A 314 -12.41 11.05 -20.52
N MET A 315 -12.83 11.20 -19.26
CA MET A 315 -13.51 12.41 -18.78
C MET A 315 -12.60 13.65 -18.93
N PHE A 316 -11.35 13.60 -18.46
CA PHE A 316 -10.42 14.74 -18.56
C PHE A 316 -9.93 15.03 -19.98
N THR A 317 -10.09 14.10 -20.92
CA THR A 317 -9.83 14.36 -22.35
C THR A 317 -10.89 15.30 -22.93
N THR A 318 -12.10 15.34 -22.36
CA THR A 318 -13.26 16.08 -22.93
C THR A 318 -13.78 17.21 -22.04
N LEU A 319 -13.74 17.05 -20.73
CA LEU A 319 -14.30 18.00 -19.76
C LEU A 319 -13.77 19.43 -19.89
N PRO A 320 -12.45 19.69 -20.12
CA PRO A 320 -11.95 21.04 -20.31
C PRO A 320 -12.56 21.75 -21.54
N PHE A 321 -12.90 20.98 -22.59
CA PHE A 321 -13.59 21.53 -23.75
C PHE A 321 -15.06 21.89 -23.45
N ALA A 322 -15.74 21.06 -22.64
CA ALA A 322 -17.11 21.35 -22.21
C ALA A 322 -17.18 22.68 -21.43
N LEU A 323 -16.24 22.91 -20.52
CA LEU A 323 -16.12 24.14 -19.75
C LEU A 323 -15.78 25.34 -20.66
N LYS A 324 -14.87 25.15 -21.63
CA LYS A 324 -14.55 26.20 -22.62
C LYS A 324 -15.76 26.60 -23.46
N ASN A 325 -16.59 25.63 -23.88
CA ASN A 325 -17.81 25.88 -24.65
C ASN A 325 -18.88 26.68 -23.85
N LEU A 326 -18.84 26.59 -22.53
CA LEU A 326 -19.66 27.40 -21.61
C LEU A 326 -19.08 28.79 -21.33
N GLY A 327 -18.00 29.19 -22.02
CA GLY A 327 -17.37 30.50 -21.85
C GLY A 327 -16.37 30.57 -20.67
N TRP A 328 -16.03 29.44 -20.03
CA TRP A 328 -15.05 29.43 -18.97
C TRP A 328 -13.62 29.39 -19.54
N ASP A 329 -12.83 30.39 -19.19
CA ASP A 329 -11.42 30.44 -19.56
C ASP A 329 -10.63 29.34 -18.83
N LYS A 330 -9.57 28.81 -19.46
CA LYS A 330 -8.68 27.79 -18.92
C LYS A 330 -8.21 28.12 -17.50
N ALA A 331 -7.89 29.39 -17.26
CA ALA A 331 -7.42 29.89 -15.97
C ALA A 331 -8.47 29.88 -14.86
N SER A 332 -9.76 29.77 -15.19
CA SER A 332 -10.90 29.82 -14.25
C SER A 332 -11.42 28.42 -13.88
N HIS A 333 -10.99 27.36 -14.56
CA HIS A 333 -11.45 25.98 -14.28
C HIS A 333 -11.21 25.52 -12.85
N TRP A 334 -10.22 26.08 -12.15
CA TRP A 334 -9.95 25.76 -10.74
C TRP A 334 -11.15 26.08 -9.81
N GLN A 335 -11.98 27.06 -10.15
CA GLN A 335 -13.17 27.43 -9.37
C GLN A 335 -14.20 26.30 -9.34
N ILE A 336 -14.19 25.41 -10.34
CA ILE A 336 -15.05 24.22 -10.43
C ILE A 336 -14.35 23.02 -9.79
N TYR A 337 -13.04 22.81 -10.09
CA TYR A 337 -12.30 21.66 -9.60
C TYR A 337 -12.01 21.72 -8.09
N LEU A 338 -11.73 22.92 -7.53
CA LEU A 338 -11.41 23.08 -6.12
C LEU A 338 -12.55 22.61 -5.19
N PRO A 339 -13.78 23.14 -5.28
CA PRO A 339 -14.84 22.66 -4.40
C PRO A 339 -15.15 21.18 -4.64
N ALA A 340 -15.12 20.70 -5.89
CA ALA A 340 -15.39 19.31 -6.20
C ALA A 340 -14.38 18.35 -5.55
N THR A 341 -13.09 18.66 -5.64
CA THR A 341 -12.03 17.80 -5.07
C THR A 341 -11.95 17.89 -3.55
N VAL A 342 -12.09 19.10 -2.97
CA VAL A 342 -12.04 19.30 -1.52
C VAL A 342 -13.22 18.61 -0.83
N ILE A 343 -14.45 18.81 -1.34
CA ILE A 343 -15.64 18.15 -0.81
C ILE A 343 -15.50 16.63 -0.96
N GLY A 344 -15.01 16.15 -2.12
CA GLY A 344 -14.75 14.73 -2.37
C GLY A 344 -13.77 14.13 -1.37
N LEU A 345 -12.68 14.85 -1.06
CA LEU A 345 -11.67 14.40 -0.10
C LEU A 345 -12.22 14.36 1.34
N VAL A 346 -12.95 15.41 1.74
CA VAL A 346 -13.54 15.51 3.09
C VAL A 346 -14.58 14.42 3.32
N LEU A 347 -15.47 14.17 2.35
CA LEU A 347 -16.53 13.17 2.47
C LEU A 347 -16.02 11.72 2.32
N MET A 348 -14.86 11.50 1.71
CA MET A 348 -14.19 10.18 1.69
C MET A 348 -13.85 9.70 3.11
N ILE A 349 -13.37 10.59 3.99
CA ILE A 349 -12.83 10.21 5.31
C ILE A 349 -13.88 9.48 6.16
N PRO A 350 -15.08 10.04 6.41
CA PRO A 350 -16.09 9.33 7.20
C PRO A 350 -16.57 8.04 6.52
N ALA A 351 -16.63 8.00 5.18
CA ALA A 351 -17.05 6.81 4.46
C ALA A 351 -16.06 5.63 4.71
N ILE A 352 -14.75 5.89 4.64
CA ILE A 352 -13.72 4.87 4.91
C ILE A 352 -13.77 4.44 6.38
N ILE A 353 -13.85 5.39 7.32
CA ILE A 353 -13.93 5.08 8.76
C ILE A 353 -15.14 4.20 9.07
N ILE A 354 -16.32 4.54 8.53
CA ILE A 354 -17.53 3.75 8.70
C ILE A 354 -17.36 2.35 8.08
N GLY A 355 -16.74 2.27 6.90
CA GLY A 355 -16.45 1.00 6.22
C GLY A 355 -15.60 0.07 7.07
N GLU A 356 -14.53 0.59 7.67
CA GLU A 356 -13.59 -0.19 8.47
C GLU A 356 -14.15 -0.54 9.87
N THR A 357 -14.72 0.45 10.58
CA THR A 357 -15.19 0.26 11.95
C THR A 357 -16.45 -0.60 12.06
N ARG A 358 -17.33 -0.53 11.06
CA ARG A 358 -18.60 -1.29 11.02
C ARG A 358 -18.53 -2.54 10.14
N ASN A 359 -17.35 -2.96 9.66
CA ASN A 359 -17.16 -4.07 8.73
C ASN A 359 -18.03 -3.98 7.46
N LYS A 360 -18.32 -2.75 6.98
CA LYS A 360 -19.16 -2.48 5.80
C LYS A 360 -18.32 -2.10 4.56
N LEU A 361 -17.08 -2.60 4.47
CA LEU A 361 -16.15 -2.29 3.37
C LEU A 361 -16.78 -2.55 1.99
N LYS A 362 -17.52 -3.66 1.81
CA LYS A 362 -18.21 -3.96 0.55
C LYS A 362 -19.24 -2.89 0.20
N LEU A 363 -20.02 -2.43 1.17
CA LEU A 363 -21.04 -1.39 0.95
C LEU A 363 -20.39 -0.07 0.53
N VAL A 364 -19.33 0.36 1.23
CA VAL A 364 -18.59 1.59 0.91
C VAL A 364 -17.93 1.50 -0.47
N PHE A 365 -17.40 0.34 -0.82
CA PHE A 365 -16.84 0.07 -2.13
C PHE A 365 -17.88 0.17 -3.25
N LEU A 366 -19.05 -0.47 -3.08
CA LEU A 366 -20.16 -0.38 -4.02
C LEU A 366 -20.72 1.04 -4.12
N LEU A 367 -20.79 1.76 -2.99
CA LEU A 367 -21.17 3.17 -2.97
C LEU A 367 -20.21 4.01 -3.82
N GLY A 368 -18.90 3.80 -3.67
CA GLY A 368 -17.89 4.48 -4.50
C GLY A 368 -18.09 4.23 -5.99
N ILE A 369 -18.29 2.96 -6.41
CA ILE A 369 -18.57 2.63 -7.82
C ILE A 369 -19.88 3.26 -8.29
N GLY A 370 -20.93 3.19 -7.47
CA GLY A 370 -22.24 3.77 -7.79
C GLY A 370 -22.15 5.28 -8.00
N LEU A 371 -21.46 6.01 -7.10
CA LEU A 371 -21.27 7.45 -7.20
C LEU A 371 -20.46 7.85 -8.45
N THR A 372 -19.35 7.18 -8.74
CA THR A 372 -18.57 7.48 -9.95
C THR A 372 -19.37 7.20 -11.21
N THR A 373 -20.13 6.10 -11.26
CA THR A 373 -20.98 5.73 -12.40
C THR A 373 -22.14 6.70 -12.57
N ALA A 374 -22.85 7.03 -11.50
CA ALA A 374 -23.97 7.98 -11.53
C ALA A 374 -23.51 9.38 -11.98
N ALA A 375 -22.33 9.81 -11.53
CA ALA A 375 -21.75 11.09 -11.95
C ALA A 375 -21.44 11.14 -13.45
N GLN A 376 -21.00 10.04 -14.07
CA GLN A 376 -20.78 9.99 -15.52
C GLN A 376 -22.09 10.18 -16.30
N PHE A 377 -23.18 9.58 -15.85
CA PHE A 377 -24.50 9.80 -16.45
C PHE A 377 -25.05 11.21 -16.14
N ALA A 378 -24.81 11.73 -14.93
CA ALA A 378 -25.23 13.09 -14.59
C ALA A 378 -24.52 14.14 -15.46
N LEU A 379 -23.28 13.92 -15.86
CA LEU A 379 -22.53 14.79 -16.78
C LEU A 379 -23.20 14.92 -18.14
N LEU A 380 -23.98 13.94 -18.62
CA LEU A 380 -24.78 14.04 -19.87
C LEU A 380 -25.80 15.18 -19.81
N GLY A 381 -26.50 15.31 -18.68
CA GLY A 381 -27.50 16.36 -18.48
C GLY A 381 -26.93 17.69 -17.99
N SER A 382 -25.63 17.73 -17.66
CA SER A 382 -24.98 18.87 -16.99
C SER A 382 -24.25 19.81 -17.95
N LEU A 383 -24.18 19.49 -19.24
CA LEU A 383 -23.38 20.21 -20.23
C LEU A 383 -23.85 21.65 -20.52
N ASN A 384 -25.04 22.02 -20.04
CA ASN A 384 -25.64 23.33 -20.28
C ASN A 384 -25.27 24.39 -19.22
N ALA A 385 -24.67 23.96 -18.08
CA ALA A 385 -24.35 24.90 -17.02
C ALA A 385 -23.12 24.41 -16.21
N ALA A 386 -22.15 25.28 -16.00
CA ALA A 386 -20.91 24.97 -15.31
C ALA A 386 -21.11 24.51 -13.86
N TRP A 387 -22.10 25.04 -13.14
CA TRP A 387 -22.40 24.62 -11.77
C TRP A 387 -22.95 23.18 -11.70
N LEU A 388 -23.71 22.72 -12.72
CA LEU A 388 -24.16 21.34 -12.82
C LEU A 388 -22.99 20.38 -13.09
N ILE A 389 -22.06 20.80 -13.95
CA ILE A 389 -20.80 20.07 -14.14
C ILE A 389 -20.05 19.97 -12.80
N GLY A 390 -19.94 21.09 -12.06
CA GLY A 390 -19.31 21.13 -10.75
C GLY A 390 -19.96 20.17 -9.75
N LEU A 391 -21.30 20.14 -9.68
CA LEU A 391 -22.03 19.21 -8.80
C LEU A 391 -21.79 17.75 -9.19
N SER A 392 -21.83 17.44 -10.48
CA SER A 392 -21.53 16.09 -11.00
C SER A 392 -20.11 15.67 -10.66
N LEU A 393 -19.13 16.59 -10.73
CA LEU A 393 -17.75 16.35 -10.33
C LEU A 393 -17.60 16.14 -8.82
N VAL A 394 -18.36 16.84 -7.97
CA VAL A 394 -18.38 16.56 -6.52
C VAL A 394 -18.75 15.11 -6.29
N VAL A 395 -19.84 14.63 -6.88
CA VAL A 395 -20.30 13.24 -6.76
C VAL A 395 -19.24 12.28 -7.28
N TYR A 396 -18.64 12.59 -8.43
CA TYR A 396 -17.55 11.78 -9.01
C TYR A 396 -16.36 11.66 -8.07
N PHE A 397 -15.84 12.78 -7.53
CA PHE A 397 -14.65 12.76 -6.70
C PHE A 397 -14.87 12.16 -5.31
N ILE A 398 -16.10 12.20 -4.76
CA ILE A 398 -16.42 11.42 -3.56
C ILE A 398 -16.19 9.93 -3.84
N GLY A 399 -16.80 9.40 -4.89
CA GLY A 399 -16.67 8.00 -5.29
C GLY A 399 -15.23 7.63 -5.67
N PHE A 400 -14.57 8.46 -6.47
CA PHE A 400 -13.19 8.26 -6.92
C PHE A 400 -12.22 8.18 -5.76
N ASN A 401 -12.25 9.12 -4.81
CA ASN A 401 -11.35 9.13 -3.67
C ASN A 401 -11.59 7.93 -2.73
N ILE A 402 -12.85 7.52 -2.51
CA ILE A 402 -13.18 6.30 -1.75
C ILE A 402 -12.54 5.07 -2.41
N LEU A 403 -12.65 4.94 -3.72
CA LEU A 403 -12.12 3.79 -4.47
C LEU A 403 -10.60 3.81 -4.52
N GLU A 404 -9.98 4.94 -4.85
CA GLU A 404 -8.52 5.09 -4.95
C GLU A 404 -7.83 4.78 -3.61
N ALA A 405 -8.43 5.19 -2.49
CA ALA A 405 -7.90 4.89 -1.16
C ALA A 405 -8.12 3.43 -0.71
N SER A 406 -9.25 2.82 -1.08
CA SER A 406 -9.61 1.49 -0.59
C SER A 406 -9.07 0.34 -1.45
N MET A 407 -8.95 0.52 -2.77
CA MET A 407 -8.56 -0.56 -3.68
C MET A 407 -7.16 -1.14 -3.42
N PRO A 408 -6.08 -0.35 -3.23
CA PRO A 408 -4.75 -0.89 -2.93
C PRO A 408 -4.73 -1.70 -1.64
N SER A 409 -5.47 -1.25 -0.62
CA SER A 409 -5.63 -1.96 0.65
C SER A 409 -6.33 -3.30 0.46
N LEU A 410 -7.39 -3.35 -0.38
CA LEU A 410 -8.11 -4.59 -0.70
C LEU A 410 -7.23 -5.56 -1.47
N VAL A 411 -6.46 -5.10 -2.47
CA VAL A 411 -5.49 -5.94 -3.20
C VAL A 411 -4.49 -6.57 -2.24
N SER A 412 -3.88 -5.78 -1.36
CA SER A 412 -2.92 -6.27 -0.37
C SER A 412 -3.53 -7.26 0.63
N LYS A 413 -4.82 -7.10 0.99
CA LYS A 413 -5.54 -8.01 1.90
C LYS A 413 -5.93 -9.33 1.21
N ILE A 414 -6.28 -9.29 -0.07
CA ILE A 414 -6.74 -10.46 -0.83
C ILE A 414 -5.57 -11.27 -1.38
N ALA A 415 -4.50 -10.61 -1.79
CA ALA A 415 -3.32 -11.26 -2.33
C ALA A 415 -2.76 -12.31 -1.35
N PRO A 416 -2.25 -13.45 -1.86
CA PRO A 416 -1.45 -14.38 -1.07
C PRO A 416 -0.28 -13.66 -0.40
N SER A 417 0.12 -14.12 0.79
CA SER A 417 1.14 -13.43 1.59
C SER A 417 2.51 -13.33 0.90
N ASP A 418 2.85 -14.32 0.09
CA ASP A 418 4.07 -14.47 -0.69
C ASP A 418 4.04 -13.76 -2.05
N LEU A 419 2.86 -13.36 -2.55
CA LEU A 419 2.66 -12.75 -3.87
C LEU A 419 2.16 -11.31 -3.83
N LYS A 420 2.24 -10.62 -2.69
CA LYS A 420 1.73 -9.25 -2.54
C LYS A 420 2.42 -8.27 -3.49
N GLY A 421 3.74 -8.37 -3.66
CA GLY A 421 4.51 -7.53 -4.58
C GLY A 421 4.06 -7.74 -6.03
N THR A 422 3.86 -8.99 -6.44
CA THR A 422 3.38 -9.34 -7.78
C THR A 422 1.95 -8.84 -8.02
N ALA A 423 1.05 -9.01 -7.03
CA ALA A 423 -0.33 -8.55 -7.13
C ALA A 423 -0.43 -7.02 -7.26
N MET A 424 0.38 -6.27 -6.49
CA MET A 424 0.45 -4.81 -6.61
C MET A 424 1.09 -4.36 -7.92
N GLY A 425 2.07 -5.11 -8.44
CA GLY A 425 2.67 -4.87 -9.75
C GLY A 425 1.64 -4.98 -10.88
N VAL A 426 0.85 -6.05 -10.89
CA VAL A 426 -0.25 -6.27 -11.85
C VAL A 426 -1.31 -5.17 -11.72
N TYR A 427 -1.71 -4.83 -10.49
CA TYR A 427 -2.66 -3.75 -10.20
C TYR A 427 -2.21 -2.41 -10.79
N ASN A 428 -0.98 -1.98 -10.51
CA ASN A 428 -0.41 -0.73 -11.04
C ASN A 428 -0.25 -0.75 -12.56
N THR A 429 0.04 -1.90 -13.15
CA THR A 429 0.10 -2.06 -14.61
C THR A 429 -1.28 -1.85 -15.22
N LEU A 430 -2.33 -2.46 -14.67
CA LEU A 430 -3.70 -2.30 -15.18
C LEU A 430 -4.26 -0.90 -14.92
N GLN A 431 -3.83 -0.23 -13.85
CA GLN A 431 -4.05 1.21 -13.66
C GLN A 431 -3.52 2.01 -14.86
N SER A 432 -2.29 1.75 -15.26
CA SER A 432 -1.64 2.46 -16.38
C SER A 432 -2.25 2.10 -17.74
N VAL A 433 -2.67 0.85 -17.93
CA VAL A 433 -3.44 0.42 -19.12
C VAL A 433 -4.78 1.15 -19.17
N GLY A 434 -5.44 1.37 -18.02
CA GLY A 434 -6.66 2.19 -17.93
C GLY A 434 -6.44 3.63 -18.39
N VAL A 435 -5.36 4.26 -17.92
CA VAL A 435 -4.97 5.62 -18.37
C VAL A 435 -4.78 5.67 -19.88
N PHE A 436 -4.04 4.72 -20.45
CA PHE A 436 -3.83 4.63 -21.89
C PHE A 436 -5.13 4.45 -22.67
N SER A 437 -5.92 3.45 -22.28
CA SER A 437 -7.17 3.10 -22.97
C SER A 437 -8.19 4.24 -22.87
N GLY A 438 -8.31 4.89 -21.70
CA GLY A 438 -9.20 6.02 -21.49
C GLY A 438 -8.87 7.23 -22.38
N GLY A 439 -7.58 7.53 -22.56
CA GLY A 439 -7.14 8.61 -23.46
C GLY A 439 -7.47 8.33 -24.92
N ILE A 440 -7.18 7.12 -25.41
CA ILE A 440 -7.44 6.73 -26.80
C ILE A 440 -8.93 6.58 -27.09
N ILE A 441 -9.66 5.84 -26.25
CA ILE A 441 -11.08 5.57 -26.47
C ILE A 441 -11.89 6.87 -26.25
N GLY A 442 -11.57 7.62 -25.18
CA GLY A 442 -12.24 8.89 -24.88
C GLY A 442 -12.14 9.89 -26.04
N SER A 443 -10.94 10.08 -26.60
CA SER A 443 -10.74 11.00 -27.72
C SER A 443 -11.43 10.55 -29.00
N ARG A 444 -11.43 9.22 -29.29
CA ARG A 444 -12.17 8.67 -30.46
C ARG A 444 -13.66 8.84 -30.33
N LEU A 445 -14.21 8.51 -29.17
CA LEU A 445 -15.64 8.67 -28.90
C LEU A 445 -16.05 10.14 -28.93
N TYR A 446 -15.22 11.03 -28.41
CA TYR A 446 -15.45 12.46 -28.50
C TYR A 446 -15.49 12.96 -29.96
N ALA A 447 -14.56 12.50 -30.79
CA ALA A 447 -14.51 12.88 -32.21
C ALA A 447 -15.74 12.37 -33.00
N GLN A 448 -16.28 11.20 -32.66
CA GLN A 448 -17.39 10.56 -33.40
C GLN A 448 -18.77 10.93 -32.84
N TYR A 449 -18.91 10.99 -31.52
CA TYR A 449 -20.22 11.10 -30.83
C TYR A 449 -20.28 12.29 -29.86
N GLY A 450 -19.24 13.16 -29.84
CA GLY A 450 -19.15 14.27 -28.93
C GLY A 450 -19.07 13.87 -27.46
N PHE A 451 -19.44 14.79 -26.57
CA PHE A 451 -19.40 14.56 -25.11
C PHE A 451 -20.27 13.37 -24.67
N GLY A 452 -21.44 13.21 -25.29
CA GLY A 452 -22.39 12.16 -24.95
C GLY A 452 -21.80 10.76 -25.09
N GLY A 453 -21.08 10.51 -26.19
CA GLY A 453 -20.44 9.21 -26.42
C GLY A 453 -19.44 8.82 -25.34
N VAL A 454 -18.66 9.80 -24.83
CA VAL A 454 -17.66 9.57 -23.78
C VAL A 454 -18.34 9.23 -22.45
N PHE A 455 -19.33 10.03 -22.03
CA PHE A 455 -19.96 9.84 -20.73
C PHE A 455 -20.85 8.58 -20.70
N VAL A 456 -21.53 8.25 -21.81
CA VAL A 456 -22.26 6.97 -21.94
C VAL A 456 -21.33 5.78 -21.85
N PHE A 457 -20.19 5.82 -22.53
CA PHE A 457 -19.19 4.76 -22.44
C PHE A 457 -18.66 4.59 -21.02
N CYS A 458 -18.24 5.69 -20.36
CA CYS A 458 -17.75 5.65 -18.99
C CYS A 458 -18.82 5.14 -18.00
N GLY A 459 -20.06 5.56 -18.17
CA GLY A 459 -21.19 5.09 -17.38
C GLY A 459 -21.47 3.60 -17.61
N ALA A 460 -21.42 3.14 -18.86
CA ALA A 460 -21.69 1.73 -19.22
C ALA A 460 -20.61 0.79 -18.63
N ILE A 461 -19.32 1.10 -18.78
CA ILE A 461 -18.26 0.30 -18.18
C ILE A 461 -18.30 0.36 -16.63
N GLY A 462 -18.70 1.51 -16.06
CA GLY A 462 -18.95 1.68 -14.63
C GLY A 462 -20.09 0.78 -14.13
N MET A 463 -21.20 0.70 -14.86
CA MET A 463 -22.31 -0.24 -14.56
C MET A 463 -21.88 -1.70 -14.65
N ALA A 464 -21.11 -2.06 -15.67
CA ALA A 464 -20.56 -3.41 -15.78
C ALA A 464 -19.69 -3.75 -14.56
N TRP A 465 -18.83 -2.83 -14.16
CA TRP A 465 -18.02 -2.98 -12.95
C TRP A 465 -18.89 -3.09 -11.69
N PHE A 466 -19.90 -2.22 -11.54
CA PHE A 466 -20.83 -2.28 -10.41
C PHE A 466 -21.53 -3.64 -10.31
N ALA A 467 -22.03 -4.16 -11.42
CA ALA A 467 -22.68 -5.47 -11.48
C ALA A 467 -21.74 -6.62 -11.10
N LEU A 468 -20.47 -6.58 -11.55
CA LEU A 468 -19.43 -7.55 -11.19
C LEU A 468 -19.06 -7.46 -9.69
N ALA A 469 -18.94 -6.25 -9.17
CA ALA A 469 -18.60 -6.01 -7.78
C ALA A 469 -19.75 -6.38 -6.82
N ALA A 470 -20.99 -6.12 -7.21
CA ALA A 470 -22.18 -6.47 -6.42
C ALA A 470 -22.30 -7.99 -6.21
N ARG A 471 -21.99 -8.78 -7.26
CA ARG A 471 -21.99 -10.25 -7.21
C ARG A 471 -20.78 -10.84 -6.47
N ALA A 472 -19.75 -10.04 -6.17
CA ALA A 472 -18.57 -10.52 -5.47
C ALA A 472 -18.89 -10.83 -4.00
N PRO A 473 -18.29 -11.89 -3.39
CA PRO A 473 -18.37 -12.10 -1.96
C PRO A 473 -17.75 -10.90 -1.20
N ALA A 474 -18.27 -10.60 -0.01
CA ALA A 474 -17.68 -9.57 0.84
C ALA A 474 -16.23 -9.95 1.19
N PRO A 475 -15.29 -9.00 1.16
CA PRO A 475 -13.94 -9.26 1.64
C PRO A 475 -14.02 -9.68 3.09
N LYS A 476 -13.44 -10.84 3.42
CA LYS A 476 -13.38 -11.28 4.81
C LYS A 476 -12.46 -10.35 5.60
N PRO A 477 -12.81 -9.98 6.84
CA PRO A 477 -11.93 -9.22 7.71
C PRO A 477 -10.78 -10.12 8.16
N VAL A 478 -9.67 -10.09 7.45
CA VAL A 478 -8.47 -10.88 7.76
C VAL A 478 -7.40 -10.02 8.43
N LYS A 479 -6.62 -10.68 9.30
CA LYS A 479 -5.45 -10.15 10.00
C LYS A 479 -4.25 -11.02 9.60
N ASN A 480 -3.14 -10.41 9.20
CA ASN A 480 -1.91 -11.13 8.99
C ASN A 480 -1.14 -11.14 10.31
N ILE A 481 -0.71 -12.32 10.72
CA ILE A 481 0.04 -12.55 11.96
C ILE A 481 1.29 -13.34 11.57
N MET A 482 2.39 -13.05 12.27
CA MET A 482 3.66 -13.70 12.05
C MET A 482 4.13 -14.36 13.32
N PHE A 483 4.73 -15.53 13.14
CA PHE A 483 5.39 -16.26 14.21
C PHE A 483 6.77 -16.68 13.73
N ALA A 484 7.75 -16.69 14.63
CA ALA A 484 9.01 -17.34 14.38
C ALA A 484 8.80 -18.86 14.38
N VAL A 485 9.35 -19.57 13.41
CA VAL A 485 9.33 -21.04 13.36
C VAL A 485 10.40 -21.57 14.32
N PRO A 486 10.01 -22.28 15.38
CA PRO A 486 10.99 -22.86 16.28
C PRO A 486 11.93 -23.85 15.55
N PRO A 487 13.22 -23.97 15.96
CA PRO A 487 14.17 -24.89 15.33
C PRO A 487 13.68 -26.34 15.25
N ALA A 488 12.87 -26.76 16.22
CA ALA A 488 12.26 -28.09 16.26
C ALA A 488 11.33 -28.43 15.08
N TRP A 489 10.77 -27.41 14.41
CA TRP A 489 9.88 -27.57 13.26
C TRP A 489 10.55 -27.33 11.91
N GLN A 490 11.81 -26.88 11.88
CA GLN A 490 12.51 -26.56 10.62
C GLN A 490 12.73 -27.80 9.73
N GLY A 491 12.72 -29.01 10.32
CA GLY A 491 12.83 -30.29 9.58
C GLY A 491 11.49 -30.85 9.08
N ASP A 492 10.33 -30.38 9.59
CA ASP A 492 9.01 -30.92 9.27
C ASP A 492 7.94 -29.81 9.15
N LEU A 493 8.15 -28.95 8.17
CA LEU A 493 7.22 -27.84 7.87
C LEU A 493 5.87 -28.33 7.34
N GLY A 494 5.82 -29.54 6.74
CA GLY A 494 4.60 -30.13 6.23
C GLY A 494 3.60 -30.45 7.34
N SER A 495 4.06 -31.11 8.39
CA SER A 495 3.25 -31.43 9.57
C SER A 495 2.85 -30.14 10.32
N LEU A 496 3.75 -29.17 10.46
CA LEU A 496 3.44 -27.87 11.05
C LEU A 496 2.34 -27.14 10.27
N LYS A 497 2.44 -27.10 8.95
CA LYS A 497 1.42 -26.50 8.08
C LYS A 497 0.07 -27.15 8.28
N THR A 498 0.01 -28.48 8.29
CA THR A 498 -1.22 -29.24 8.48
C THR A 498 -1.83 -28.98 9.86
N ALA A 499 -1.01 -29.00 10.92
CA ALA A 499 -1.48 -28.75 12.29
C ALA A 499 -2.08 -27.34 12.45
N ILE A 500 -1.46 -26.33 11.83
CA ILE A 500 -1.96 -24.95 11.91
C ILE A 500 -3.17 -24.74 11.01
N GLN A 501 -3.26 -25.39 9.84
CA GLN A 501 -4.43 -25.29 8.94
C GLN A 501 -5.72 -25.80 9.57
N THR A 502 -5.63 -26.75 10.49
CA THR A 502 -6.80 -27.28 11.22
C THR A 502 -7.27 -26.35 12.35
N THR A 503 -6.50 -25.31 12.69
CA THR A 503 -6.88 -24.36 13.74
C THR A 503 -7.97 -23.41 13.26
N ALA A 504 -8.97 -23.19 14.11
CA ALA A 504 -10.10 -22.31 13.81
C ALA A 504 -9.64 -20.89 13.43
N GLY A 505 -10.21 -20.33 12.37
CA GLY A 505 -9.93 -18.96 11.94
C GLY A 505 -8.68 -18.76 11.08
N VAL A 506 -7.93 -19.81 10.76
CA VAL A 506 -6.80 -19.76 9.82
C VAL A 506 -7.32 -19.88 8.39
N GLU A 507 -6.99 -18.90 7.52
CA GLU A 507 -7.41 -18.89 6.11
C GLU A 507 -6.29 -19.35 5.17
N SER A 508 -5.07 -18.92 5.41
CA SER A 508 -3.89 -19.38 4.65
C SER A 508 -2.61 -19.28 5.47
N ILE A 509 -1.64 -20.11 5.10
CA ILE A 509 -0.33 -20.21 5.74
C ILE A 509 0.72 -20.17 4.65
N ALA A 510 1.75 -19.35 4.86
CA ALA A 510 2.96 -19.33 4.05
C ALA A 510 4.19 -19.33 4.96
N PHE A 511 5.28 -19.91 4.49
CA PHE A 511 6.59 -19.86 5.15
C PHE A 511 7.49 -18.91 4.37
N SER A 512 8.38 -18.21 5.08
CA SER A 512 9.49 -17.49 4.47
C SER A 512 10.42 -18.46 3.75
N HIS A 513 11.16 -17.99 2.74
CA HIS A 513 12.11 -18.82 1.97
C HIS A 513 13.23 -19.44 2.84
N ASP A 514 13.61 -18.77 3.91
CA ASP A 514 14.56 -19.26 4.91
C ASP A 514 13.92 -20.20 5.96
N ASN A 515 12.60 -20.45 5.85
CA ASN A 515 11.82 -21.29 6.76
C ASN A 515 11.86 -20.86 8.24
N GLN A 516 12.30 -19.63 8.53
CA GLN A 516 12.40 -19.12 9.90
C GLN A 516 11.15 -18.40 10.35
N THR A 517 10.32 -17.92 9.40
CA THR A 517 9.11 -17.15 9.69
C THR A 517 7.89 -17.79 9.08
N LEU A 518 6.83 -17.85 9.88
CA LEU A 518 5.52 -18.37 9.51
C LEU A 518 4.55 -17.21 9.38
N PHE A 519 3.94 -17.04 8.22
CA PHE A 519 2.89 -16.08 7.93
C PHE A 519 1.53 -16.76 8.01
N ILE A 520 0.67 -16.29 8.89
CA ILE A 520 -0.70 -16.78 9.04
C ILE A 520 -1.67 -15.67 8.67
N LYS A 521 -2.51 -15.93 7.68
CA LYS A 521 -3.67 -15.10 7.36
C LYS A 521 -4.86 -15.64 8.15
N ALA A 522 -5.26 -14.90 9.18
CA ALA A 522 -6.30 -15.30 10.10
C ALA A 522 -7.52 -14.38 10.03
N LEU A 523 -8.71 -14.90 10.30
CA LEU A 523 -9.92 -14.11 10.47
C LEU A 523 -9.80 -13.22 11.71
N GLN A 524 -10.29 -11.98 11.66
CA GLN A 524 -10.27 -11.06 12.81
C GLN A 524 -11.12 -11.55 13.97
N GLN A 525 -12.17 -12.33 13.70
CA GLN A 525 -13.03 -12.96 14.69
C GLN A 525 -12.92 -14.47 14.58
N GLY A 526 -12.76 -15.14 15.73
CA GLY A 526 -12.68 -16.61 15.80
C GLY A 526 -11.29 -17.20 15.60
N PHE A 527 -10.22 -16.38 15.55
CA PHE A 527 -8.84 -16.87 15.51
C PHE A 527 -8.31 -17.08 16.93
N ASP A 528 -7.84 -18.30 17.18
CA ASP A 528 -7.23 -18.69 18.44
C ASP A 528 -5.69 -18.60 18.35
N GLU A 529 -5.16 -17.47 18.81
CA GLU A 529 -3.71 -17.23 18.83
C GLU A 529 -3.00 -18.13 19.87
N ALA A 530 -3.69 -18.47 20.97
CA ALA A 530 -3.12 -19.33 22.00
C ALA A 530 -2.94 -20.77 21.51
N ALA A 531 -3.87 -21.28 20.71
CA ALA A 531 -3.75 -22.59 20.06
C ALA A 531 -2.51 -22.67 19.15
N ILE A 532 -2.25 -21.60 18.36
CA ILE A 532 -1.07 -21.55 17.51
C ILE A 532 0.23 -21.53 18.32
N GLN A 533 0.28 -20.71 19.38
CA GLN A 533 1.46 -20.68 20.27
C GLN A 533 1.68 -22.05 20.94
N THR A 534 0.63 -22.74 21.29
CA THR A 534 0.71 -24.10 21.85
C THR A 534 1.28 -25.09 20.83
N ILE A 535 0.80 -25.05 19.57
CA ILE A 535 1.33 -25.91 18.49
C ILE A 535 2.82 -25.63 18.27
N LEU A 536 3.21 -24.36 18.21
CA LEU A 536 4.62 -23.98 18.03
C LEU A 536 5.50 -24.42 19.20
N SER A 537 4.98 -24.35 20.43
CA SER A 537 5.73 -24.78 21.64
C SER A 537 5.76 -26.30 21.82
N THR A 538 4.74 -27.04 21.38
CA THR A 538 4.67 -28.51 21.52
C THR A 538 5.72 -29.22 20.66
N GLY A 539 6.13 -28.62 19.54
CA GLY A 539 7.27 -29.11 18.74
C GLY A 539 8.59 -29.10 19.50
N ALA A 540 8.76 -28.21 20.49
CA ALA A 540 9.94 -28.17 21.34
C ALA A 540 10.05 -29.39 22.28
N ASN A 541 8.92 -30.03 22.60
CA ASN A 541 8.89 -31.23 23.47
C ASN A 541 9.10 -32.55 22.72
N LYS A 542 9.15 -32.58 21.38
CA LYS A 542 9.46 -33.79 20.59
C LYS A 542 10.96 -34.00 20.37
N CYS A 543 11.80 -33.03 20.75
CA CYS A 543 13.27 -33.13 20.66
C CYS A 543 13.96 -33.32 22.03
N LEU A 544 13.22 -33.65 23.09
CA LEU A 544 13.70 -34.16 24.36
C LEU A 544 13.22 -35.62 24.53
#